data_1f659eff451b053ae5409c7b90c2aa8f
#
_entry.id   1f659eff451b053ae5409c7b90c2aa8f
#
_cell.length_a   1.000
_cell.length_b   1.000
_cell.length_c   1.000
_cell.angle_alpha   90.00
_cell.angle_beta   90.00
_cell.angle_gamma   90.00
#
_symmetry.space_group_name_H-M   'P 1'
#
loop_
_entity.id
_entity.type
_entity.pdbx_description
1 polymer ?
#
loop_
_entity_poly.entity_id
_entity_poly.type
_entity_poly.pdbx_seq_one_letter_code
_entity_poly.pdbx_strand_id
1 'polypeptide(L)'
;GIGLSIAPVGGYLAITGHWSDPWWMLIALAIAVATWVGGFDILYALQDVSFDRENGLYSVPSTFGEAKALGIARILHFTTVVALGLAGLGAAAGEIYFAGVAVAGLLLLYEHSLVKANDFSRLDAAFFTMNGVISIVFLGFVFTERLLR
;
A
#
# COMPACT_ATOMS: atom_id res chain seq x y z
N GLY A 1 -5.20 -8.06 -1.25
CA GLY A 1 -5.46 -6.65 -0.87
C GLY A 1 -6.78 -6.45 -0.16
N ILE A 2 -7.92 -6.88 -0.73
CA ILE A 2 -9.28 -6.60 -0.16
C ILE A 2 -9.44 -7.22 1.25
N GLY A 3 -9.02 -8.46 1.47
CA GLY A 3 -9.14 -9.11 2.78
C GLY A 3 -8.43 -8.34 3.90
N LEU A 4 -7.24 -7.83 3.63
CA LEU A 4 -6.45 -7.06 4.60
C LEU A 4 -7.00 -5.65 4.84
N SER A 5 -7.71 -5.06 3.86
CA SER A 5 -8.30 -3.73 4.00
C SER A 5 -9.42 -3.63 5.04
N ILE A 6 -10.01 -4.77 5.41
CA ILE A 6 -11.05 -4.85 6.45
C ILE A 6 -10.44 -4.69 7.85
N ALA A 7 -9.18 -5.04 8.05
CA ALA A 7 -8.54 -5.03 9.36
C ALA A 7 -8.55 -3.65 10.05
N PRO A 8 -8.13 -2.54 9.42
CA PRO A 8 -8.18 -1.23 10.06
C PRO A 8 -9.61 -0.74 10.32
N VAL A 9 -10.56 -1.08 9.45
CA VAL A 9 -11.99 -0.77 9.63
C VAL A 9 -12.55 -1.54 10.83
N GLY A 10 -12.28 -2.85 10.89
CA GLY A 10 -12.69 -3.68 12.02
C GLY A 10 -12.07 -3.25 13.34
N GLY A 11 -10.79 -2.90 13.35
CA GLY A 11 -10.10 -2.37 14.52
C GLY A 11 -10.73 -1.06 15.03
N TYR A 12 -11.04 -0.13 14.12
CA TYR A 12 -11.73 1.11 14.48
C TYR A 12 -13.11 0.84 15.08
N LEU A 13 -13.94 0.02 14.42
CA LEU A 13 -15.29 -0.31 14.89
C LEU A 13 -15.26 -1.06 16.23
N ALA A 14 -14.29 -1.93 16.46
CA ALA A 14 -14.15 -2.66 17.70
C ALA A 14 -13.88 -1.73 18.92
N ILE A 15 -13.15 -0.62 18.68
CA ILE A 15 -12.79 0.33 19.74
C ILE A 15 -13.90 1.37 19.93
N THR A 16 -14.47 1.88 18.85
CA THR A 16 -15.41 3.02 18.92
C THR A 16 -16.87 2.61 19.01
N GLY A 17 -17.23 1.41 18.54
CA GLY A 17 -18.59 0.90 18.48
C GLY A 17 -19.46 1.54 17.39
N HIS A 18 -18.95 2.48 16.63
CA HIS A 18 -19.68 3.20 15.57
C HIS A 18 -18.81 3.53 14.36
N TRP A 19 -19.44 3.85 13.23
CA TRP A 19 -18.75 4.28 12.02
C TRP A 19 -18.09 5.64 12.21
N SER A 20 -17.07 5.94 11.40
CA SER A 20 -16.35 7.22 11.47
C SER A 20 -17.23 8.41 11.06
N ASP A 21 -16.93 9.55 11.67
CA ASP A 21 -17.39 10.85 11.21
C ASP A 21 -16.14 11.70 10.88
N PRO A 22 -15.94 12.07 9.63
CA PRO A 22 -16.78 11.84 8.46
C PRO A 22 -16.78 10.36 7.98
N TRP A 23 -17.91 9.93 7.42
CA TRP A 23 -18.12 8.53 7.02
C TRP A 23 -17.12 7.98 6.01
N TRP A 24 -16.57 8.84 5.18
CA TRP A 24 -15.62 8.47 4.11
C TRP A 24 -14.21 8.18 4.64
N MET A 25 -13.87 8.57 5.87
CA MET A 25 -12.54 8.36 6.45
C MET A 25 -12.15 6.87 6.48
N LEU A 26 -13.03 6.00 6.99
CA LEU A 26 -12.77 4.56 7.03
C LEU A 26 -12.72 3.94 5.63
N ILE A 27 -13.51 4.45 4.69
CA ILE A 27 -13.45 4.00 3.30
C ILE A 27 -12.11 4.37 2.68
N ALA A 28 -11.63 5.60 2.89
CA ALA A 28 -10.32 6.02 2.43
C ALA A 28 -9.21 5.14 3.02
N LEU A 29 -9.28 4.82 4.31
CA LEU A 29 -8.31 3.94 4.96
C LEU A 29 -8.35 2.51 4.39
N ALA A 30 -9.55 1.97 4.14
CA ALA A 30 -9.70 0.66 3.49
C ALA A 30 -9.12 0.65 2.06
N ILE A 31 -9.39 1.71 1.28
CA ILE A 31 -8.82 1.87 -0.07
C ILE A 31 -7.29 1.95 0.01
N ALA A 32 -6.74 2.71 0.95
CA ALA A 32 -5.30 2.81 1.13
C ALA A 32 -4.65 1.44 1.33
N VAL A 33 -5.20 0.62 2.25
CA VAL A 33 -4.65 -0.71 2.51
C VAL A 33 -4.88 -1.66 1.33
N ALA A 34 -6.07 -1.65 0.71
CA ALA A 34 -6.37 -2.52 -0.43
C ALA A 34 -5.43 -2.25 -1.61
N THR A 35 -5.19 -0.97 -1.92
CA THR A 35 -4.32 -0.58 -3.04
C THR A 35 -2.84 -0.77 -2.71
N TRP A 36 -2.43 -0.54 -1.46
CA TRP A 36 -1.07 -0.83 -1.03
C TRP A 36 -0.73 -2.30 -1.21
N VAL A 37 -1.52 -3.18 -0.59
CA VAL A 37 -1.32 -4.63 -0.69
C VAL A 37 -1.48 -5.12 -2.12
N GLY A 38 -2.48 -4.62 -2.87
CA GLY A 38 -2.66 -4.98 -4.28
C GLY A 38 -1.47 -4.60 -5.16
N GLY A 39 -0.84 -3.45 -4.92
CA GLY A 39 0.39 -3.04 -5.60
C GLY A 39 1.55 -3.99 -5.31
N PHE A 40 1.75 -4.37 -4.05
CA PHE A 40 2.75 -5.36 -3.66
C PHE A 40 2.49 -6.74 -4.23
N ASP A 41 1.24 -7.22 -4.21
CA ASP A 41 0.87 -8.51 -4.77
C ASP A 41 1.22 -8.58 -6.27
N ILE A 42 1.03 -7.48 -7.01
CA ILE A 42 1.41 -7.40 -8.42
C ILE A 42 2.93 -7.44 -8.60
N LEU A 43 3.69 -6.69 -7.78
CA LEU A 43 5.15 -6.72 -7.84
C LEU A 43 5.69 -8.11 -7.51
N TYR A 44 5.12 -8.78 -6.50
CA TYR A 44 5.52 -10.14 -6.13
C TYR A 44 5.24 -11.14 -7.25
N ALA A 45 4.07 -11.05 -7.90
CA ALA A 45 3.70 -11.93 -9.00
C ALA A 45 4.61 -11.81 -10.24
N LEU A 46 5.47 -10.77 -10.33
CA LEU A 46 6.47 -10.68 -11.39
C LEU A 46 7.53 -11.80 -11.32
N GLN A 47 7.77 -12.38 -10.16
CA GLN A 47 8.71 -13.51 -10.00
C GLN A 47 8.21 -14.77 -10.69
N ASP A 48 6.90 -14.96 -10.72
CA ASP A 48 6.26 -16.20 -11.15
C ASP A 48 5.70 -16.15 -12.57
N VAL A 49 5.97 -15.07 -13.33
CA VAL A 49 5.37 -14.84 -14.67
C VAL A 49 5.59 -16.00 -15.64
N SER A 50 6.81 -16.55 -15.70
CA SER A 50 7.12 -17.69 -16.57
C SER A 50 6.38 -18.95 -16.13
N PHE A 51 6.42 -19.24 -14.83
CA PHE A 51 5.70 -20.37 -14.24
C PHE A 51 4.19 -20.25 -14.46
N ASP A 52 3.61 -19.08 -14.20
CA ASP A 52 2.18 -18.82 -14.40
C ASP A 52 1.76 -19.07 -15.85
N ARG A 53 2.54 -18.58 -16.82
CA ARG A 53 2.25 -18.79 -18.25
C ARG A 53 2.35 -20.23 -18.66
N GLU A 54 3.35 -20.97 -18.21
CA GLU A 54 3.56 -22.38 -18.52
C GLU A 54 2.45 -23.28 -17.94
N ASN A 55 1.91 -22.90 -16.76
CA ASN A 55 0.88 -23.66 -16.07
C ASN A 55 -0.54 -23.12 -16.26
N GLY A 56 -0.75 -22.12 -17.12
CA GLY A 56 -2.06 -21.54 -17.41
C GLY A 56 -2.67 -20.80 -16.22
N LEU A 57 -1.84 -20.29 -15.30
CA LEU A 57 -2.28 -19.50 -14.14
C LEU A 57 -2.41 -18.03 -14.52
N TYR A 58 -3.44 -17.40 -13.96
CA TYR A 58 -3.76 -16.00 -14.24
C TYR A 58 -3.25 -15.10 -13.12
N SER A 59 -2.26 -14.29 -13.46
CA SER A 59 -1.82 -13.14 -12.64
C SER A 59 -1.85 -11.87 -13.49
N VAL A 60 -1.78 -10.70 -12.86
CA VAL A 60 -1.72 -9.44 -13.60
C VAL A 60 -0.53 -9.43 -14.59
N PRO A 61 0.70 -9.79 -14.18
CA PRO A 61 1.82 -9.79 -15.10
C PRO A 61 1.77 -10.93 -16.14
N SER A 62 1.22 -12.10 -15.81
CA SER A 62 1.07 -13.18 -16.81
C SER A 62 0.06 -12.83 -17.89
N THR A 63 -1.01 -12.10 -17.53
CA THR A 63 -2.12 -11.75 -18.42
C THR A 63 -1.84 -10.49 -19.25
N PHE A 64 -1.38 -9.42 -18.60
CA PHE A 64 -1.21 -8.10 -19.23
C PHE A 64 0.23 -7.78 -19.63
N GLY A 65 1.20 -8.58 -19.20
CA GLY A 65 2.62 -8.36 -19.39
C GLY A 65 3.24 -7.48 -18.28
N GLU A 66 4.55 -7.65 -18.09
CA GLU A 66 5.34 -7.08 -17.00
C GLU A 66 5.31 -5.55 -16.98
N ALA A 67 5.46 -4.90 -18.14
CA ALA A 67 5.45 -3.43 -18.20
C ALA A 67 4.11 -2.81 -17.78
N LYS A 68 2.98 -3.42 -18.18
CA LYS A 68 1.65 -2.96 -17.76
C LYS A 68 1.42 -3.28 -16.29
N ALA A 69 1.86 -4.44 -15.80
CA ALA A 69 1.77 -4.81 -14.39
C ALA A 69 2.49 -3.80 -13.50
N LEU A 70 3.72 -3.38 -13.86
CA LEU A 70 4.45 -2.32 -13.16
C LEU A 70 3.70 -0.99 -13.20
N GLY A 71 3.07 -0.63 -14.32
CA GLY A 71 2.23 0.55 -14.44
C GLY A 71 1.03 0.51 -13.49
N ILE A 72 0.34 -0.62 -13.43
CA ILE A 72 -0.82 -0.83 -12.54
C ILE A 72 -0.37 -0.75 -11.07
N ALA A 73 0.72 -1.39 -10.68
CA ALA A 73 1.26 -1.32 -9.33
C ALA A 73 1.58 0.13 -8.91
N ARG A 74 2.17 0.95 -9.81
CA ARG A 74 2.43 2.37 -9.55
C ARG A 74 1.14 3.17 -9.31
N ILE A 75 0.11 2.94 -10.12
CA ILE A 75 -1.20 3.58 -9.94
C ILE A 75 -1.81 3.20 -8.60
N LEU A 76 -1.75 1.93 -8.21
CA LEU A 76 -2.26 1.46 -6.92
C LEU A 76 -1.50 2.12 -5.76
N HIS A 77 -0.17 2.17 -5.78
CA HIS A 77 0.63 2.82 -4.74
C HIS A 77 0.42 4.34 -4.70
N PHE A 78 0.24 5.00 -5.84
CA PHE A 78 -0.18 6.40 -5.87
C PHE A 78 -1.55 6.60 -5.20
N THR A 79 -2.51 5.73 -5.51
CA THR A 79 -3.84 5.73 -4.88
C THR A 79 -3.74 5.53 -3.37
N THR A 80 -2.82 4.67 -2.91
CA THR A 80 -2.53 4.48 -1.48
C THR A 80 -2.15 5.79 -0.80
N VAL A 81 -1.20 6.54 -1.37
CA VAL A 81 -0.74 7.81 -0.79
C VAL A 81 -1.87 8.84 -0.72
N VAL A 82 -2.65 8.96 -1.79
CA VAL A 82 -3.82 9.86 -1.83
C VAL A 82 -4.85 9.44 -0.78
N ALA A 83 -5.17 8.16 -0.69
CA ALA A 83 -6.15 7.63 0.24
C ALA A 83 -5.70 7.76 1.71
N LEU A 84 -4.40 7.57 2.02
CA LEU A 84 -3.86 7.87 3.34
C LEU A 84 -3.99 9.36 3.68
N GLY A 85 -3.70 10.25 2.71
CA GLY A 85 -3.90 11.68 2.88
C GLY A 85 -5.35 12.02 3.20
N LEU A 86 -6.30 11.46 2.46
CA LEU A 86 -7.73 11.63 2.72
C LEU A 86 -8.11 11.08 4.10
N ALA A 87 -7.68 9.87 4.46
CA ALA A 87 -7.94 9.30 5.78
C ALA A 87 -7.43 10.22 6.90
N GLY A 88 -6.24 10.81 6.74
CA GLY A 88 -5.68 11.80 7.67
C GLY A 88 -6.53 13.06 7.80
N LEU A 89 -7.03 13.60 6.67
CA LEU A 89 -7.96 14.74 6.69
C LEU A 89 -9.25 14.39 7.43
N GLY A 90 -9.82 13.22 7.18
CA GLY A 90 -11.02 12.76 7.89
C GLY A 90 -10.81 12.52 9.38
N ALA A 91 -9.61 12.10 9.77
CA ALA A 91 -9.22 11.92 11.17
C ALA A 91 -8.79 13.23 11.85
N ALA A 92 -8.84 14.38 11.17
CA ALA A 92 -8.27 15.65 11.60
C ALA A 92 -6.81 15.48 12.10
N ALA A 93 -6.01 14.67 11.42
CA ALA A 93 -4.62 14.39 11.79
C ALA A 93 -3.74 15.65 11.64
N GLY A 94 -2.66 15.71 12.40
CA GLY A 94 -1.73 16.83 12.37
C GLY A 94 -0.57 16.63 11.39
N GLU A 95 0.38 17.57 11.44
CA GLU A 95 1.48 17.66 10.50
C GLU A 95 2.39 16.42 10.52
N ILE A 96 2.59 15.80 11.70
CA ILE A 96 3.42 14.61 11.84
C ILE A 96 2.85 13.44 11.05
N TYR A 97 1.53 13.24 11.07
CA TYR A 97 0.87 12.24 10.25
C TYR A 97 1.12 12.47 8.75
N PHE A 98 0.92 13.72 8.28
CA PHE A 98 1.13 14.05 6.87
C PHE A 98 2.61 13.95 6.44
N ALA A 99 3.54 14.24 7.35
CA ALA A 99 4.96 13.96 7.13
C ALA A 99 5.17 12.43 6.95
N GLY A 100 4.50 11.61 7.75
CA GLY A 100 4.51 10.14 7.60
C GLY A 100 3.97 9.69 6.24
N VAL A 101 2.86 10.28 5.77
CA VAL A 101 2.31 10.00 4.44
C VAL A 101 3.29 10.37 3.33
N ALA A 102 3.94 11.53 3.44
CA ALA A 102 4.95 11.97 2.47
C ALA A 102 6.16 11.01 2.43
N VAL A 103 6.66 10.61 3.61
CA VAL A 103 7.77 9.64 3.71
C VAL A 103 7.37 8.28 3.14
N ALA A 104 6.16 7.78 3.44
CA ALA A 104 5.65 6.54 2.84
C ALA A 104 5.59 6.64 1.31
N GLY A 105 5.13 7.77 0.77
CA GLY A 105 5.12 8.02 -0.66
C GLY A 105 6.53 8.01 -1.29
N LEU A 106 7.51 8.62 -0.64
CA LEU A 106 8.91 8.61 -1.11
C LEU A 106 9.50 7.20 -1.07
N LEU A 107 9.20 6.42 -0.04
CA LEU A 107 9.64 5.03 0.06
C LEU A 107 9.01 4.14 -1.01
N LEU A 108 7.72 4.33 -1.33
CA LEU A 108 7.06 3.64 -2.45
C LEU A 108 7.66 4.01 -3.81
N LEU A 109 8.00 5.29 -4.02
CA LEU A 109 8.72 5.72 -5.22
C LEU A 109 10.11 5.07 -5.32
N TYR A 110 10.84 4.99 -4.21
CA TYR A 110 12.13 4.30 -4.15
C TYR A 110 11.98 2.82 -4.46
N GLU A 111 10.99 2.15 -3.89
CA GLU A 111 10.66 0.74 -4.17
C GLU A 111 10.48 0.50 -5.68
N HIS A 112 9.65 1.33 -6.34
CA HIS A 112 9.45 1.23 -7.78
C HIS A 112 10.73 1.52 -8.61
N SER A 113 11.72 2.20 -8.04
CA SER A 113 13.02 2.41 -8.68
C SER A 113 13.90 1.15 -8.68
N LEU A 114 13.66 0.25 -7.73
CA LEU A 114 14.40 -1.01 -7.59
C LEU A 114 13.97 -2.07 -8.60
N VAL A 115 12.72 -1.97 -9.11
CA VAL A 115 12.12 -2.97 -10.02
C VAL A 115 11.97 -2.39 -11.41
N LYS A 116 12.56 -3.05 -12.40
CA LYS A 116 12.46 -2.69 -13.82
C LYS A 116 11.87 -3.85 -14.61
N ALA A 117 11.19 -3.55 -15.73
CA ALA A 117 10.79 -4.57 -16.67
C ALA A 117 12.03 -5.33 -17.16
N ASN A 118 11.98 -6.66 -17.10
CA ASN A 118 13.08 -7.59 -17.44
C ASN A 118 14.28 -7.62 -16.47
N ASP A 119 14.21 -6.95 -15.30
CA ASP A 119 15.23 -7.06 -14.25
C ASP A 119 14.56 -7.14 -12.87
N PHE A 120 14.44 -8.36 -12.37
CA PHE A 120 13.81 -8.67 -11.08
C PHE A 120 14.83 -9.03 -9.98
N SER A 121 16.12 -8.79 -10.23
CA SER A 121 17.21 -9.14 -9.30
C SER A 121 17.09 -8.49 -7.91
N ARG A 122 16.35 -7.39 -7.79
CA ARG A 122 16.12 -6.65 -6.54
C ARG A 122 14.69 -6.76 -6.02
N LEU A 123 13.91 -7.70 -6.54
CA LEU A 123 12.49 -7.81 -6.22
C LEU A 123 12.26 -8.23 -4.77
N ASP A 124 13.11 -9.13 -4.23
CA ASP A 124 13.07 -9.50 -2.81
C ASP A 124 13.31 -8.30 -1.89
N ALA A 125 14.28 -7.43 -2.24
CA ALA A 125 14.53 -6.19 -1.50
C ALA A 125 13.36 -5.22 -1.60
N ALA A 126 12.76 -5.09 -2.79
CA ALA A 126 11.60 -4.24 -3.00
C ALA A 126 10.38 -4.75 -2.22
N PHE A 127 10.12 -6.06 -2.23
CA PHE A 127 8.94 -6.62 -1.61
C PHE A 127 9.07 -6.74 -0.08
N PHE A 128 10.01 -7.57 0.42
CA PHE A 128 10.08 -7.88 1.85
C PHE A 128 10.63 -6.73 2.69
N THR A 129 11.73 -6.13 2.23
CA THR A 129 12.41 -5.09 3.01
C THR A 129 11.60 -3.80 3.00
N MET A 130 11.15 -3.34 1.82
CA MET A 130 10.47 -2.06 1.71
C MET A 130 9.08 -2.08 2.34
N ASN A 131 8.30 -3.17 2.17
CA ASN A 131 7.01 -3.30 2.83
C ASN A 131 7.14 -3.23 4.36
N GLY A 132 8.11 -3.94 4.94
CA GLY A 132 8.42 -3.87 6.36
C GLY A 132 8.87 -2.47 6.81
N VAL A 133 9.77 -1.84 6.07
CA VAL A 133 10.28 -0.49 6.37
C VAL A 133 9.16 0.54 6.33
N ILE A 134 8.34 0.56 5.26
CA ILE A 134 7.21 1.49 5.12
C ILE A 134 6.24 1.33 6.27
N SER A 135 5.88 0.07 6.63
CA SER A 135 4.96 -0.22 7.72
C SER A 135 5.46 0.30 9.07
N ILE A 136 6.73 0.02 9.42
CA ILE A 136 7.32 0.44 10.70
C ILE A 136 7.48 1.96 10.75
N VAL A 137 7.97 2.57 9.68
CA VAL A 137 8.19 4.02 9.61
C VAL A 137 6.86 4.76 9.71
N PHE A 138 5.85 4.35 8.93
CA PHE A 138 4.54 4.98 8.98
C PHE A 138 3.86 4.80 10.35
N LEU A 139 3.95 3.60 10.95
CA LEU A 139 3.48 3.37 12.32
C LEU A 139 4.16 4.32 13.32
N GLY A 140 5.47 4.52 13.18
CA GLY A 140 6.23 5.46 14.02
C GLY A 140 5.67 6.89 13.95
N PHE A 141 5.36 7.40 12.75
CA PHE A 141 4.74 8.71 12.57
C PHE A 141 3.35 8.78 13.20
N VAL A 142 2.49 7.78 12.94
CA VAL A 142 1.13 7.72 13.52
C VAL A 142 1.19 7.66 15.04
N PHE A 143 2.08 6.85 15.61
CA PHE A 143 2.24 6.72 17.06
C PHE A 143 2.74 8.02 17.68
N THR A 144 3.75 8.66 17.07
CA THR A 144 4.28 9.94 17.54
C THR A 144 3.22 11.04 17.51
N GLU A 145 2.44 11.13 16.44
CA GLU A 145 1.31 12.05 16.33
C GLU A 145 0.32 11.86 17.51
N ARG A 146 0.03 10.61 17.87
CA ARG A 146 -0.92 10.31 18.94
C ARG A 146 -0.38 10.56 20.36
N LEU A 147 0.94 10.48 20.54
CA LEU A 147 1.57 10.78 21.84
C LEU A 147 1.70 12.27 22.10
N LEU A 148 1.84 13.09 21.05
CA LEU A 148 2.05 14.54 21.19
C LEU A 148 0.75 15.36 21.13
N ARG A 149 -0.37 14.73 20.89
CA ARG A 149 -1.74 15.28 20.93
C ARG A 149 -2.50 14.82 22.14
#